data_1124e3cd481a673034d5c0955176ef88
#
_entry.id   1124e3cd481a673034d5c0955176ef88
#
_cell.length_a   1.000
_cell.length_b   1.000
_cell.length_c   1.000
_cell.angle_alpha   90.00
_cell.angle_beta   90.00
_cell.angle_gamma   90.00
#
_symmetry.space_group_name_H-M   'P 1'
#
loop_
_entity.id
_entity.type
_entity.pdbx_description
1 polymer ?
#
loop_
_entity_poly.entity_id
_entity_poly.type
_entity_poly.pdbx_seq_one_letter_code
_entity_poly.pdbx_strand_id
1 'polypeptide(L)'
;QPTGNFAHMPEPIVANLQGISNYMKEALAGGKSYDLGVIVDPDVDRLAFVQETGELFGEEYTLVSVADYVLQHTPGNTCSNLSSSRALRDVTRAHGGSYSAAAVGEVNVVTKMKETNAVIGGEGNGGVIYPESHYGRDALVGIALFLSHLAHERQQTPGLTVSELRKRYPEYAIAKNRIDLDASTDVDAILAKVKEMYSNEPGTEVNDIDGVKIDFPDKWVHLRKSNTEPIIRVYSEANTMEAADEIGKKIMDVVYSMK
;
A
#
# COMPACT_ATOMS: atom_id res chain seq x y z
N GLN A 1 7.19 -21.31 19.06
CA GLN A 1 7.08 -22.78 18.84
C GLN A 1 6.47 -22.98 17.43
N PRO A 2 7.01 -23.88 16.60
CA PRO A 2 6.53 -24.07 15.23
C PRO A 2 5.26 -24.95 15.22
N THR A 3 4.21 -24.50 15.90
CA THR A 3 2.94 -25.24 16.04
C THR A 3 1.87 -24.78 15.03
N GLY A 4 2.11 -23.69 14.30
CA GLY A 4 1.11 -23.04 13.46
C GLY A 4 0.08 -22.21 14.26
N ASN A 5 0.19 -22.19 15.58
CA ASN A 5 -0.67 -21.36 16.43
C ASN A 5 -0.01 -20.00 16.68
N PHE A 6 -0.60 -18.95 16.15
CA PHE A 6 -0.14 -17.57 16.33
C PHE A 6 -0.90 -16.92 17.49
N ALA A 7 -0.24 -16.01 18.22
CA ALA A 7 -0.86 -15.27 19.31
C ALA A 7 -1.93 -14.26 18.82
N HIS A 8 -1.87 -13.90 17.56
CA HIS A 8 -2.83 -13.05 16.84
C HIS A 8 -2.84 -13.48 15.37
N MET A 9 -3.77 -12.96 14.59
CA MET A 9 -3.76 -13.16 13.14
C MET A 9 -2.44 -12.64 12.56
N PRO A 10 -1.74 -13.46 11.74
CA PRO A 10 -0.34 -13.18 11.38
C PRO A 10 -0.17 -12.07 10.33
N GLU A 11 -1.22 -11.70 9.60
CA GLU A 11 -1.15 -10.64 8.60
C GLU A 11 -0.87 -9.28 9.26
N PRO A 12 0.16 -8.51 8.83
CA PRO A 12 0.58 -7.26 9.48
C PRO A 12 -0.30 -6.06 9.08
N ILE A 13 -1.61 -6.18 9.29
CA ILE A 13 -2.59 -5.12 9.10
C ILE A 13 -2.90 -4.40 10.42
N VAL A 14 -3.44 -3.19 10.33
CA VAL A 14 -3.75 -2.31 11.46
C VAL A 14 -4.45 -3.03 12.62
N ALA A 15 -5.45 -3.87 12.32
CA ALA A 15 -6.22 -4.60 13.34
C ALA A 15 -5.35 -5.59 14.15
N ASN A 16 -4.34 -6.19 13.51
CA ASN A 16 -3.47 -7.21 14.12
C ASN A 16 -2.25 -6.59 14.80
N LEU A 17 -1.93 -5.32 14.55
CA LEU A 17 -0.77 -4.63 15.09
C LEU A 17 -1.04 -3.86 16.38
N GLN A 18 -2.28 -3.87 16.90
CA GLN A 18 -2.64 -3.13 18.12
C GLN A 18 -1.82 -3.57 19.33
N GLY A 19 -1.47 -4.84 19.44
CA GLY A 19 -0.69 -5.37 20.56
C GLY A 19 0.69 -4.72 20.67
N ILE A 20 1.45 -4.63 19.59
CA ILE A 20 2.77 -4.00 19.61
C ILE A 20 2.67 -2.48 19.71
N SER A 21 1.67 -1.86 19.05
CA SER A 21 1.40 -0.43 19.18
C SER A 21 1.18 -0.04 20.66
N ASN A 22 0.28 -0.74 21.35
CA ASN A 22 -0.01 -0.53 22.75
C ASN A 22 1.21 -0.77 23.65
N TYR A 23 1.95 -1.87 23.40
CA TYR A 23 3.18 -2.16 24.12
C TYR A 23 4.21 -1.02 24.04
N MET A 24 4.42 -0.46 22.85
CA MET A 24 5.35 0.66 22.67
C MET A 24 4.85 1.94 23.33
N LYS A 25 3.53 2.23 23.30
CA LYS A 25 2.91 3.37 23.99
C LYS A 25 3.05 3.24 25.53
N GLU A 26 2.79 2.08 26.07
CA GLU A 26 2.93 1.80 27.51
C GLU A 26 4.39 1.88 27.94
N ALA A 27 5.32 1.35 27.16
CA ALA A 27 6.75 1.46 27.42
C ALA A 27 7.20 2.93 27.47
N LEU A 28 6.78 3.73 26.48
CA LEU A 28 7.09 5.17 26.42
C LEU A 28 6.53 5.90 27.63
N ALA A 29 5.28 5.64 28.01
CA ALA A 29 4.66 6.22 29.21
C ALA A 29 5.41 5.81 30.50
N GLY A 30 6.00 4.62 30.53
CA GLY A 30 6.85 4.11 31.61
C GLY A 30 8.30 4.61 31.57
N GLY A 31 8.65 5.51 30.65
CA GLY A 31 10.00 6.09 30.51
C GLY A 31 10.99 5.22 29.73
N LYS A 32 10.54 4.18 29.04
CA LYS A 32 11.33 3.34 28.14
C LYS A 32 10.95 3.63 26.69
N SER A 33 11.88 4.16 25.92
CA SER A 33 11.68 4.43 24.49
C SER A 33 12.27 3.34 23.60
N TYR A 34 11.61 3.11 22.47
CA TYR A 34 12.13 2.34 21.34
C TYR A 34 12.16 3.28 20.13
N ASP A 35 13.18 3.15 19.28
CA ASP A 35 13.25 3.96 18.05
C ASP A 35 12.27 3.48 16.99
N LEU A 36 12.01 2.17 16.93
CA LEU A 36 11.24 1.52 15.89
C LEU A 36 10.70 0.16 16.35
N GLY A 37 9.46 -0.14 16.04
CA GLY A 37 8.91 -1.49 16.05
C GLY A 37 8.95 -2.08 14.64
N VAL A 38 9.36 -3.35 14.54
CA VAL A 38 9.44 -4.09 13.27
C VAL A 38 8.60 -5.34 13.37
N ILE A 39 7.70 -5.53 12.43
CA ILE A 39 6.78 -6.67 12.37
C ILE A 39 6.84 -7.32 10.99
N VAL A 40 6.96 -8.64 10.98
CA VAL A 40 6.89 -9.46 9.77
C VAL A 40 5.81 -10.52 9.92
N ASP A 41 5.29 -11.01 8.81
CA ASP A 41 4.42 -12.19 8.78
C ASP A 41 5.23 -13.50 8.82
N PRO A 42 4.57 -14.66 8.89
CA PRO A 42 5.27 -15.94 9.13
C PRO A 42 6.24 -16.38 8.04
N ASP A 43 5.98 -16.04 6.80
CA ASP A 43 6.82 -16.33 5.63
C ASP A 43 7.78 -15.18 5.27
N VAL A 44 7.73 -14.09 6.08
CA VAL A 44 8.69 -12.97 6.05
C VAL A 44 8.70 -12.25 4.70
N ASP A 45 7.55 -12.19 4.04
CA ASP A 45 7.37 -11.49 2.78
C ASP A 45 6.69 -10.12 2.92
N ARG A 46 6.03 -9.84 4.07
CA ARG A 46 5.39 -8.56 4.40
C ARG A 46 6.01 -7.93 5.63
N LEU A 47 6.09 -6.62 5.61
CA LEU A 47 6.76 -5.80 6.60
C LEU A 47 5.89 -4.62 7.03
N ALA A 48 5.73 -4.45 8.32
CA ALA A 48 5.13 -3.26 8.91
C ALA A 48 6.04 -2.63 9.97
N PHE A 49 5.93 -1.32 10.12
CA PHE A 49 6.67 -0.55 11.12
C PHE A 49 5.75 0.14 12.11
N VAL A 50 6.22 0.25 13.36
CA VAL A 50 5.63 1.08 14.40
C VAL A 50 6.64 2.15 14.79
N GLN A 51 6.18 3.39 14.79
CA GLN A 51 6.98 4.58 15.12
C GLN A 51 7.37 4.58 16.60
N GLU A 52 8.34 5.38 16.98
CA GLU A 52 8.77 5.56 18.37
C GLU A 52 7.62 6.02 19.30
N THR A 53 6.59 6.63 18.76
CA THR A 53 5.38 7.07 19.46
C THR A 53 4.40 5.92 19.75
N GLY A 54 4.62 4.74 19.16
CA GLY A 54 3.67 3.63 19.16
C GLY A 54 2.59 3.73 18.09
N GLU A 55 2.58 4.78 17.26
CA GLU A 55 1.69 4.87 16.10
C GLU A 55 2.22 4.03 14.95
N LEU A 56 1.32 3.51 14.11
CA LEU A 56 1.72 2.74 12.94
C LEU A 56 2.34 3.66 11.88
N PHE A 57 3.41 3.20 11.23
CA PHE A 57 4.02 3.92 10.12
C PHE A 57 3.10 3.93 8.88
N GLY A 58 2.28 2.89 8.76
CA GLY A 58 1.35 2.64 7.65
C GLY A 58 1.92 1.61 6.67
N GLU A 59 1.11 0.58 6.37
CA GLU A 59 1.54 -0.55 5.52
C GLU A 59 2.00 -0.11 4.12
N GLU A 60 1.27 0.83 3.53
CA GLU A 60 1.60 1.43 2.21
C GLU A 60 2.94 2.17 2.23
N TYR A 61 3.25 2.84 3.36
CA TYR A 61 4.42 3.70 3.48
C TYR A 61 5.73 2.95 3.73
N THR A 62 5.66 1.66 4.06
CA THR A 62 6.84 0.80 4.06
C THR A 62 7.51 0.83 2.70
N LEU A 63 6.76 0.53 1.63
CA LEU A 63 7.28 0.56 0.26
C LEU A 63 7.67 1.98 -0.16
N VAL A 64 6.87 3.00 0.16
CA VAL A 64 7.14 4.40 -0.18
C VAL A 64 8.48 4.86 0.39
N SER A 65 8.74 4.58 1.67
CA SER A 65 9.95 5.00 2.36
C SER A 65 11.21 4.30 1.83
N VAL A 66 11.14 2.97 1.58
CA VAL A 66 12.30 2.26 1.03
C VAL A 66 12.55 2.64 -0.43
N ALA A 67 11.48 2.94 -1.20
CA ALA A 67 11.62 3.43 -2.57
C ALA A 67 12.27 4.81 -2.63
N ASP A 68 11.93 5.72 -1.72
CA ASP A 68 12.57 7.03 -1.60
C ASP A 68 14.08 6.87 -1.41
N TYR A 69 14.52 6.01 -0.49
CA TYR A 69 15.94 5.72 -0.28
C TYR A 69 16.63 5.14 -1.52
N VAL A 70 16.01 4.13 -2.15
CA VAL A 70 16.59 3.52 -3.35
C VAL A 70 16.72 4.55 -4.47
N LEU A 71 15.69 5.37 -4.70
CA LEU A 71 15.69 6.38 -5.76
C LEU A 71 16.70 7.51 -5.54
N GLN A 72 17.06 7.83 -4.29
CA GLN A 72 18.16 8.75 -3.97
C GLN A 72 19.52 8.24 -4.45
N HIS A 73 19.73 6.93 -4.49
CA HIS A 73 21.00 6.30 -4.84
C HIS A 73 21.01 5.72 -6.25
N THR A 74 19.87 5.21 -6.68
CA THR A 74 19.68 4.58 -8.00
C THR A 74 18.42 5.17 -8.64
N PRO A 75 18.51 6.35 -9.28
CA PRO A 75 17.37 6.95 -9.99
C PRO A 75 16.80 5.98 -11.03
N GLY A 76 15.49 5.83 -11.06
CA GLY A 76 14.84 4.87 -11.95
C GLY A 76 13.32 4.83 -11.81
N ASN A 77 12.73 3.79 -12.36
CA ASN A 77 11.30 3.58 -12.35
C ASN A 77 10.86 2.75 -11.13
N THR A 78 9.60 2.89 -10.73
CA THR A 78 9.00 2.04 -9.70
C THR A 78 7.73 1.37 -10.20
N CYS A 79 7.32 0.32 -9.50
CA CYS A 79 6.09 -0.41 -9.81
C CYS A 79 5.39 -0.86 -8.53
N SER A 80 4.06 -0.74 -8.48
CA SER A 80 3.25 -1.45 -7.49
C SER A 80 1.96 -1.98 -8.12
N ASN A 81 1.11 -2.64 -7.33
CA ASN A 81 -0.19 -3.05 -7.84
C ASN A 81 -1.20 -1.88 -7.86
N LEU A 82 -2.30 -2.06 -8.60
CA LEU A 82 -3.36 -1.04 -8.77
C LEU A 82 -4.02 -0.60 -7.46
N SER A 83 -4.01 -1.45 -6.42
CA SER A 83 -4.62 -1.15 -5.13
C SER A 83 -3.68 -0.46 -4.14
N SER A 84 -2.42 -0.19 -4.53
CA SER A 84 -1.43 0.50 -3.70
C SER A 84 -1.59 2.00 -3.75
N SER A 85 -1.08 2.67 -2.71
CA SER A 85 -1.14 4.13 -2.59
C SER A 85 -0.43 4.86 -3.73
N ARG A 86 -1.01 5.98 -4.15
CA ARG A 86 -0.36 6.91 -5.10
C ARG A 86 0.87 7.61 -4.51
N ALA A 87 1.10 7.51 -3.20
CA ALA A 87 2.30 8.07 -2.57
C ALA A 87 3.60 7.56 -3.21
N LEU A 88 3.64 6.28 -3.61
CA LEU A 88 4.80 5.74 -4.35
C LEU A 88 4.99 6.43 -5.70
N ARG A 89 3.90 6.67 -6.45
CA ARG A 89 3.94 7.42 -7.72
C ARG A 89 4.49 8.82 -7.52
N ASP A 90 4.03 9.50 -6.47
CA ASP A 90 4.41 10.90 -6.21
C ASP A 90 5.88 10.99 -5.82
N VAL A 91 6.39 10.10 -4.96
CA VAL A 91 7.83 9.99 -4.62
C VAL A 91 8.64 9.66 -5.87
N THR A 92 8.20 8.71 -6.69
CA THR A 92 8.90 8.35 -7.93
C THR A 92 9.06 9.55 -8.87
N ARG A 93 7.98 10.30 -9.06
CA ARG A 93 7.97 11.52 -9.90
C ARG A 93 8.87 12.62 -9.33
N ALA A 94 8.92 12.77 -8.02
CA ALA A 94 9.81 13.73 -7.36
C ALA A 94 11.30 13.43 -7.64
N HIS A 95 11.65 12.14 -7.81
CA HIS A 95 12.98 11.70 -8.23
C HIS A 95 13.17 11.65 -9.76
N GLY A 96 12.21 12.12 -10.55
CA GLY A 96 12.28 12.14 -12.01
C GLY A 96 12.06 10.79 -12.69
N GLY A 97 11.65 9.77 -11.95
CA GLY A 97 11.32 8.44 -12.46
C GLY A 97 9.89 8.32 -12.97
N SER A 98 9.59 7.18 -13.59
CA SER A 98 8.26 6.79 -14.04
C SER A 98 7.67 5.69 -13.14
N TYR A 99 6.44 5.87 -12.74
CA TYR A 99 5.67 4.88 -11.98
C TYR A 99 4.80 4.05 -12.91
N SER A 100 4.74 2.75 -12.67
CA SER A 100 3.84 1.82 -13.37
C SER A 100 2.98 1.04 -12.37
N ALA A 101 1.73 0.78 -12.73
CA ALA A 101 0.84 -0.07 -11.97
C ALA A 101 0.65 -1.43 -12.66
N ALA A 102 0.60 -2.50 -11.87
CA ALA A 102 0.31 -3.86 -12.31
C ALA A 102 -1.05 -4.34 -11.77
N ALA A 103 -1.60 -5.40 -12.34
CA ALA A 103 -2.66 -6.16 -11.70
C ALA A 103 -2.21 -6.61 -10.29
N VAL A 104 -3.18 -6.82 -9.38
CA VAL A 104 -2.89 -7.26 -8.01
C VAL A 104 -2.27 -8.66 -8.02
N GLY A 105 -1.26 -8.84 -7.18
CA GLY A 105 -0.51 -10.08 -7.01
C GLY A 105 0.96 -9.94 -7.40
N GLU A 106 1.82 -10.52 -6.59
CA GLU A 106 3.27 -10.42 -6.70
C GLU A 106 3.80 -10.73 -8.09
N VAL A 107 3.34 -11.82 -8.71
CA VAL A 107 3.78 -12.25 -10.05
C VAL A 107 3.50 -11.17 -11.11
N ASN A 108 2.36 -10.48 -11.01
CA ASN A 108 2.00 -9.40 -11.92
C ASN A 108 2.91 -8.17 -11.71
N VAL A 109 3.18 -7.84 -10.44
CA VAL A 109 4.10 -6.74 -10.09
C VAL A 109 5.51 -7.04 -10.61
N VAL A 110 6.04 -8.24 -10.35
CA VAL A 110 7.36 -8.68 -10.82
C VAL A 110 7.46 -8.63 -12.35
N THR A 111 6.44 -9.10 -13.03
CA THR A 111 6.39 -9.05 -14.51
C THR A 111 6.47 -7.60 -15.00
N LYS A 112 5.64 -6.72 -14.42
CA LYS A 112 5.62 -5.30 -14.78
C LYS A 112 6.94 -4.60 -14.42
N MET A 113 7.55 -4.92 -13.29
CA MET A 113 8.87 -4.41 -12.91
C MET A 113 9.95 -4.75 -13.95
N LYS A 114 9.96 -5.99 -14.46
CA LYS A 114 10.89 -6.42 -15.52
C LYS A 114 10.63 -5.69 -16.83
N GLU A 115 9.36 -5.52 -17.22
CA GLU A 115 8.97 -4.79 -18.44
C GLU A 115 9.40 -3.32 -18.42
N THR A 116 9.33 -2.69 -17.25
CA THR A 116 9.57 -1.24 -17.07
C THR A 116 10.96 -0.92 -16.53
N ASN A 117 11.79 -1.94 -16.30
CA ASN A 117 13.10 -1.81 -15.65
C ASN A 117 12.99 -1.04 -14.30
N ALA A 118 11.97 -1.39 -13.51
CA ALA A 118 11.78 -0.78 -12.20
C ALA A 118 12.91 -1.18 -11.25
N VAL A 119 13.53 -0.20 -10.60
CA VAL A 119 14.65 -0.40 -9.65
C VAL A 119 14.17 -0.85 -8.27
N ILE A 120 12.90 -0.58 -7.95
CA ILE A 120 12.21 -1.06 -6.75
C ILE A 120 10.71 -1.11 -7.02
N GLY A 121 10.02 -2.00 -6.35
CA GLY A 121 8.57 -2.13 -6.42
C GLY A 121 8.02 -2.95 -5.27
N GLY A 122 6.75 -3.32 -5.38
CA GLY A 122 6.10 -4.12 -4.36
C GLY A 122 4.60 -3.94 -4.31
N GLU A 123 4.03 -4.24 -3.16
CA GLU A 123 2.60 -4.11 -2.90
C GLU A 123 2.37 -3.28 -1.64
N GLY A 124 1.26 -2.53 -1.59
CA GLY A 124 0.89 -1.67 -0.46
C GLY A 124 0.56 -2.40 0.86
N ASN A 125 0.68 -3.72 0.86
CA ASN A 125 0.54 -4.57 2.04
C ASN A 125 1.86 -4.79 2.82
N GLY A 126 2.88 -3.97 2.57
CA GLY A 126 4.20 -4.10 3.16
C GLY A 126 5.17 -4.99 2.40
N GLY A 127 4.78 -5.51 1.23
CA GLY A 127 5.63 -6.34 0.38
C GLY A 127 6.62 -5.49 -0.44
N VAL A 128 7.91 -5.61 -0.16
CA VAL A 128 9.01 -4.92 -0.86
C VAL A 128 9.69 -5.88 -1.81
N ILE A 129 9.89 -5.46 -3.07
CA ILE A 129 10.62 -6.21 -4.09
C ILE A 129 11.80 -5.35 -4.56
N TYR A 130 13.02 -5.80 -4.31
CA TYR A 130 14.26 -5.10 -4.69
C TYR A 130 15.07 -5.96 -5.66
N PRO A 131 15.05 -5.64 -6.96
CA PRO A 131 15.66 -6.47 -8.01
C PRO A 131 17.15 -6.76 -7.85
N GLU A 132 17.91 -5.85 -7.23
CA GLU A 132 19.34 -6.10 -6.95
C GLU A 132 19.56 -7.27 -5.97
N SER A 133 18.57 -7.58 -5.11
CA SER A 133 18.58 -8.78 -4.28
C SER A 133 17.93 -9.93 -5.04
N HIS A 134 16.63 -9.84 -5.29
CA HIS A 134 15.87 -10.80 -6.08
C HIS A 134 14.47 -10.27 -6.46
N TYR A 135 13.79 -10.95 -7.36
CA TYR A 135 12.40 -10.66 -7.77
C TYR A 135 11.39 -11.43 -6.93
N GLY A 136 11.28 -11.11 -5.67
CA GLY A 136 10.29 -11.62 -4.73
C GLY A 136 10.12 -10.62 -3.58
N ARG A 137 8.97 -10.65 -2.92
CA ARG A 137 8.77 -9.84 -1.71
C ARG A 137 9.70 -10.33 -0.60
N ASP A 138 10.36 -9.41 0.08
CA ASP A 138 11.37 -9.71 1.10
C ASP A 138 11.36 -8.66 2.20
N ALA A 139 10.85 -9.07 3.37
CA ALA A 139 10.80 -8.18 4.52
C ALA A 139 12.18 -7.85 5.08
N LEU A 140 13.16 -8.78 5.01
CA LEU A 140 14.51 -8.52 5.52
C LEU A 140 15.24 -7.48 4.70
N VAL A 141 15.10 -7.53 3.37
CA VAL A 141 15.59 -6.49 2.46
C VAL A 141 14.90 -5.16 2.77
N GLY A 142 13.58 -5.17 2.95
CA GLY A 142 12.81 -3.99 3.34
C GLY A 142 13.31 -3.37 4.66
N ILE A 143 13.58 -4.18 5.68
CA ILE A 143 14.16 -3.73 6.96
C ILE A 143 15.54 -3.09 6.74
N ALA A 144 16.42 -3.75 5.99
CA ALA A 144 17.76 -3.24 5.73
C ALA A 144 17.71 -1.88 5.00
N LEU A 145 16.89 -1.75 3.97
CA LEU A 145 16.70 -0.50 3.23
C LEU A 145 16.11 0.61 4.11
N PHE A 146 15.10 0.30 4.91
CA PHE A 146 14.49 1.29 5.82
C PHE A 146 15.47 1.79 6.89
N LEU A 147 16.21 0.89 7.52
CA LEU A 147 17.23 1.27 8.51
C LEU A 147 18.36 2.07 7.89
N SER A 148 18.77 1.72 6.67
CA SER A 148 19.77 2.49 5.90
C SER A 148 19.24 3.88 5.57
N HIS A 149 17.97 4.00 5.16
CA HIS A 149 17.31 5.28 4.93
C HIS A 149 17.30 6.15 6.19
N LEU A 150 16.82 5.61 7.31
CA LEU A 150 16.79 6.33 8.58
C LEU A 150 18.19 6.76 9.02
N ALA A 151 19.19 5.90 8.86
CA ALA A 151 20.58 6.21 9.21
C ALA A 151 21.14 7.32 8.31
N HIS A 152 20.87 7.27 7.00
CA HIS A 152 21.28 8.30 6.05
C HIS A 152 20.65 9.66 6.39
N GLU A 153 19.35 9.69 6.65
CA GLU A 153 18.62 10.91 7.00
C GLU A 153 19.08 11.50 8.35
N ARG A 154 19.45 10.65 9.31
CA ARG A 154 20.03 11.07 10.59
C ARG A 154 21.42 11.71 10.46
N GLN A 155 22.17 11.44 9.38
CA GLN A 155 23.41 12.16 9.09
C GLN A 155 23.14 13.62 8.68
N GLN A 156 22.02 13.86 8.00
CA GLN A 156 21.61 15.21 7.58
C GLN A 156 20.84 15.94 8.68
N THR A 157 20.03 15.20 9.44
CA THR A 157 19.18 15.73 10.52
C THR A 157 19.40 14.90 11.77
N PRO A 158 20.42 15.23 12.60
CA PRO A 158 20.70 14.49 13.84
C PRO A 158 19.48 14.40 14.75
N GLY A 159 19.15 13.19 15.20
CA GLY A 159 18.01 12.94 16.08
C GLY A 159 16.68 12.76 15.37
N LEU A 160 16.64 12.76 14.02
CA LEU A 160 15.41 12.51 13.25
C LEU A 160 14.71 11.24 13.75
N THR A 161 13.44 11.36 14.06
CA THR A 161 12.60 10.23 14.49
C THR A 161 11.90 9.56 13.31
N VAL A 162 11.36 8.37 13.53
CA VAL A 162 10.60 7.65 12.49
C VAL A 162 9.30 8.38 12.15
N SER A 163 8.66 8.99 13.15
CA SER A 163 7.46 9.79 12.93
C SER A 163 7.72 11.07 12.13
N GLU A 164 8.89 11.69 12.31
CA GLU A 164 9.30 12.84 11.49
C GLU A 164 9.64 12.43 10.06
N LEU A 165 10.28 11.27 9.86
CA LEU A 165 10.48 10.70 8.54
C LEU A 165 9.15 10.44 7.83
N ARG A 166 8.17 9.84 8.53
CA ARG A 166 6.83 9.57 7.98
C ARG A 166 6.13 10.83 7.46
N LYS A 167 6.26 11.95 8.18
CA LYS A 167 5.65 13.24 7.82
C LYS A 167 6.23 13.89 6.57
N ARG A 168 7.34 13.40 6.02
CA ARG A 168 7.90 13.90 4.77
C ARG A 168 7.16 13.40 3.54
N TYR A 169 6.40 12.33 3.67
CA TYR A 169 5.62 11.74 2.57
C TYR A 169 4.22 12.35 2.48
N PRO A 170 3.66 12.43 1.25
CA PRO A 170 2.27 12.86 1.08
C PRO A 170 1.32 12.02 1.92
N GLU A 171 0.33 12.64 2.54
CA GLU A 171 -0.68 11.91 3.30
C GLU A 171 -1.82 11.47 2.41
N TYR A 172 -2.03 10.16 2.41
CA TYR A 172 -3.17 9.49 1.80
C TYR A 172 -3.75 8.47 2.77
N ALA A 173 -5.06 8.28 2.69
CA ALA A 173 -5.77 7.26 3.44
C ALA A 173 -6.53 6.35 2.48
N ILE A 174 -6.48 5.04 2.71
CA ILE A 174 -7.18 4.03 1.91
C ILE A 174 -8.32 3.44 2.72
N ALA A 175 -9.55 3.63 2.22
CA ALA A 175 -10.72 2.92 2.71
C ALA A 175 -10.88 1.58 1.95
N LYS A 176 -11.13 0.50 2.70
CA LYS A 176 -11.29 -0.86 2.17
C LYS A 176 -12.72 -1.31 2.41
N ASN A 177 -13.54 -1.24 1.37
CA ASN A 177 -14.95 -1.63 1.36
C ASN A 177 -15.19 -2.87 0.50
N ARG A 178 -16.38 -3.45 0.57
CA ARG A 178 -16.82 -4.56 -0.28
C ARG A 178 -18.31 -4.46 -0.61
N ILE A 179 -18.68 -5.05 -1.73
CA ILE A 179 -20.05 -5.25 -2.15
C ILE A 179 -20.31 -6.76 -2.14
N ASP A 180 -21.22 -7.23 -1.31
CA ASP A 180 -21.67 -8.63 -1.31
C ASP A 180 -22.55 -8.88 -2.54
N LEU A 181 -22.37 -10.03 -3.19
CA LEU A 181 -23.00 -10.39 -4.46
C LEU A 181 -23.96 -11.57 -4.29
N ASP A 182 -25.06 -11.51 -5.02
CA ASP A 182 -25.90 -12.68 -5.23
C ASP A 182 -25.31 -13.59 -6.32
N ALA A 183 -25.62 -14.88 -6.26
CA ALA A 183 -25.09 -15.85 -7.22
C ALA A 183 -25.49 -15.57 -8.68
N SER A 184 -26.55 -14.78 -8.91
CA SER A 184 -27.03 -14.37 -10.24
C SER A 184 -26.41 -13.07 -10.75
N THR A 185 -25.56 -12.40 -9.97
CA THR A 185 -24.99 -11.09 -10.33
C THR A 185 -23.92 -11.23 -11.39
N ASP A 186 -24.11 -10.61 -12.55
CA ASP A 186 -23.08 -10.50 -13.59
C ASP A 186 -22.10 -9.38 -13.26
N VAL A 187 -21.02 -9.75 -12.56
CA VAL A 187 -19.99 -8.80 -12.12
C VAL A 187 -19.27 -8.14 -13.29
N ASP A 188 -19.02 -8.90 -14.35
CA ASP A 188 -18.25 -8.40 -15.49
C ASP A 188 -19.07 -7.36 -16.27
N ALA A 189 -20.39 -7.55 -16.37
CA ALA A 189 -21.30 -6.55 -16.94
C ALA A 189 -21.37 -5.27 -16.08
N ILE A 190 -21.37 -5.40 -14.75
CA ILE A 190 -21.36 -4.25 -13.84
C ILE A 190 -20.06 -3.46 -14.01
N LEU A 191 -18.90 -4.13 -13.97
CA LEU A 191 -17.60 -3.48 -14.12
C LEU A 191 -17.46 -2.79 -15.48
N ALA A 192 -17.96 -3.42 -16.57
CA ALA A 192 -17.97 -2.82 -17.90
C ALA A 192 -18.79 -1.52 -17.92
N LYS A 193 -19.96 -1.49 -17.29
CA LYS A 193 -20.78 -0.26 -17.18
C LYS A 193 -20.08 0.84 -16.37
N VAL A 194 -19.47 0.49 -15.24
CA VAL A 194 -18.69 1.45 -14.44
C VAL A 194 -17.54 2.03 -15.28
N LYS A 195 -16.80 1.18 -16.00
CA LYS A 195 -15.76 1.62 -16.93
C LYS A 195 -16.31 2.61 -17.96
N GLU A 196 -17.40 2.27 -18.63
CA GLU A 196 -18.03 3.12 -19.65
C GLU A 196 -18.42 4.50 -19.07
N MET A 197 -19.04 4.53 -17.89
CA MET A 197 -19.48 5.77 -17.25
C MET A 197 -18.32 6.73 -16.96
N TYR A 198 -17.18 6.22 -16.50
CA TYR A 198 -16.06 7.04 -16.08
C TYR A 198 -14.99 7.26 -17.13
N SER A 199 -14.96 6.46 -18.22
CA SER A 199 -13.96 6.61 -19.30
C SER A 199 -14.05 7.93 -20.04
N ASN A 200 -15.23 8.57 -20.05
CA ASN A 200 -15.46 9.84 -20.74
C ASN A 200 -15.65 11.03 -19.78
N GLU A 201 -15.51 10.81 -18.47
CA GLU A 201 -15.64 11.88 -17.48
C GLU A 201 -14.36 12.74 -17.50
N PRO A 202 -14.46 14.07 -17.68
CA PRO A 202 -13.30 14.94 -17.71
C PRO A 202 -12.47 14.86 -16.42
N GLY A 203 -11.15 14.68 -16.55
CA GLY A 203 -10.22 14.62 -15.42
C GLY A 203 -10.11 13.25 -14.77
N THR A 204 -10.72 12.21 -15.37
CA THR A 204 -10.54 10.84 -14.91
C THR A 204 -9.65 10.03 -15.85
N GLU A 205 -8.90 9.10 -15.28
CA GLU A 205 -8.19 8.04 -16.01
C GLU A 205 -8.75 6.69 -15.55
N VAL A 206 -9.11 5.82 -16.49
CA VAL A 206 -9.64 4.49 -16.17
C VAL A 206 -8.65 3.42 -16.59
N ASN A 207 -8.34 2.52 -15.65
CA ASN A 207 -7.48 1.36 -15.88
C ASN A 207 -8.26 0.08 -15.58
N ASP A 208 -8.30 -0.85 -16.52
CA ASP A 208 -9.09 -2.09 -16.45
C ASP A 208 -8.27 -3.38 -16.53
N ILE A 209 -6.97 -3.30 -16.23
CA ILE A 209 -6.10 -4.50 -16.24
C ILE A 209 -6.43 -5.51 -15.14
N ASP A 210 -7.11 -5.08 -14.06
CA ASP A 210 -7.59 -5.94 -12.97
C ASP A 210 -8.86 -5.32 -12.36
N GLY A 211 -10.01 -5.64 -12.90
CA GLY A 211 -11.25 -4.97 -12.54
C GLY A 211 -11.35 -3.57 -13.16
N VAL A 212 -11.73 -2.57 -12.40
CA VAL A 212 -11.82 -1.17 -12.86
C VAL A 212 -11.26 -0.23 -11.80
N LYS A 213 -10.18 0.44 -12.11
CA LYS A 213 -9.66 1.55 -11.32
C LYS A 213 -9.98 2.87 -12.01
N ILE A 214 -10.55 3.80 -11.25
CA ILE A 214 -10.86 5.16 -11.67
C ILE A 214 -9.94 6.10 -10.89
N ASP A 215 -9.00 6.72 -11.57
CA ASP A 215 -8.12 7.75 -11.02
C ASP A 215 -8.72 9.13 -11.30
N PHE A 216 -9.00 9.88 -10.24
CA PHE A 216 -9.33 11.30 -10.24
C PHE A 216 -8.07 12.13 -9.93
N PRO A 217 -8.08 13.45 -10.10
CA PRO A 217 -6.90 14.28 -9.83
C PRO A 217 -6.32 14.12 -8.42
N ASP A 218 -7.19 13.97 -7.40
CA ASP A 218 -6.85 13.96 -5.97
C ASP A 218 -7.17 12.65 -5.23
N LYS A 219 -7.82 11.67 -5.89
CA LYS A 219 -8.29 10.41 -5.30
C LYS A 219 -8.41 9.31 -6.35
N TRP A 220 -8.63 8.07 -5.90
CA TRP A 220 -8.96 6.97 -6.80
C TRP A 220 -9.94 5.98 -6.15
N VAL A 221 -10.63 5.20 -6.98
CA VAL A 221 -11.42 4.04 -6.56
C VAL A 221 -11.05 2.85 -7.43
N HIS A 222 -10.87 1.68 -6.82
CA HIS A 222 -10.57 0.44 -7.52
C HIS A 222 -11.61 -0.63 -7.13
N LEU A 223 -12.38 -1.08 -8.13
CA LEU A 223 -13.34 -2.17 -8.02
C LEU A 223 -12.75 -3.44 -8.60
N ARG A 224 -12.68 -4.50 -7.82
CA ARG A 224 -12.11 -5.77 -8.24
C ARG A 224 -12.95 -6.96 -7.75
N LYS A 225 -13.25 -7.88 -8.67
CA LYS A 225 -13.87 -9.16 -8.34
C LYS A 225 -12.95 -9.98 -7.41
N SER A 226 -13.49 -10.54 -6.36
CA SER A 226 -12.74 -11.51 -5.54
C SER A 226 -12.73 -12.87 -6.24
N ASN A 227 -11.56 -13.53 -6.21
CA ASN A 227 -11.41 -14.87 -6.77
C ASN A 227 -11.86 -15.98 -5.80
N THR A 228 -12.03 -15.64 -4.52
CA THR A 228 -12.29 -16.60 -3.44
C THR A 228 -13.66 -16.43 -2.77
N GLU A 229 -14.29 -15.27 -2.94
CA GLU A 229 -15.55 -14.91 -2.29
C GLU A 229 -16.50 -14.26 -3.30
N PRO A 230 -17.81 -14.37 -3.14
CA PRO A 230 -18.79 -13.72 -4.01
C PRO A 230 -18.94 -12.24 -3.66
N ILE A 231 -17.86 -11.47 -3.82
CA ILE A 231 -17.81 -10.03 -3.52
C ILE A 231 -17.07 -9.25 -4.61
N ILE A 232 -17.38 -7.95 -4.71
CA ILE A 232 -16.50 -6.95 -5.32
C ILE A 232 -15.76 -6.22 -4.19
N ARG A 233 -14.44 -6.24 -4.21
CA ARG A 233 -13.62 -5.38 -3.35
C ARG A 233 -13.65 -3.97 -3.90
N VAL A 234 -13.89 -2.99 -3.03
CA VAL A 234 -13.94 -1.58 -3.39
C VAL A 234 -12.94 -0.85 -2.50
N TYR A 235 -11.77 -0.58 -3.04
CA TYR A 235 -10.74 0.20 -2.36
C TYR A 235 -10.76 1.61 -2.92
N SER A 236 -10.57 2.59 -2.06
CA SER A 236 -10.56 4.00 -2.44
C SER A 236 -9.53 4.77 -1.63
N GLU A 237 -8.85 5.70 -2.27
CA GLU A 237 -7.84 6.55 -1.64
C GLU A 237 -8.16 8.02 -1.85
N ALA A 238 -7.95 8.80 -0.80
CA ALA A 238 -7.98 10.27 -0.82
C ALA A 238 -7.04 10.82 0.27
N ASN A 239 -6.98 12.15 0.41
CA ASN A 239 -6.13 12.80 1.41
C ASN A 239 -6.60 12.58 2.86
N THR A 240 -7.85 12.16 3.08
CA THR A 240 -8.39 11.78 4.40
C THR A 240 -9.20 10.50 4.30
N MET A 241 -9.37 9.80 5.43
CA MET A 241 -10.16 8.57 5.48
C MET A 241 -11.63 8.85 5.14
N GLU A 242 -12.18 9.98 5.60
CA GLU A 242 -13.56 10.40 5.33
C GLU A 242 -13.78 10.59 3.82
N ALA A 243 -12.88 11.30 3.14
CA ALA A 243 -12.96 11.52 1.70
C ALA A 243 -12.75 10.24 0.89
N ALA A 244 -11.88 9.34 1.37
CA ALA A 244 -11.68 8.03 0.75
C ALA A 244 -12.94 7.15 0.88
N ASP A 245 -13.55 7.12 2.04
CA ASP A 245 -14.77 6.35 2.30
C ASP A 245 -15.98 6.94 1.53
N GLU A 246 -16.10 8.26 1.47
CA GLU A 246 -17.16 8.96 0.72
C GLU A 246 -17.12 8.59 -0.78
N ILE A 247 -15.95 8.68 -1.43
CA ILE A 247 -15.86 8.33 -2.86
C ILE A 247 -16.07 6.84 -3.09
N GLY A 248 -15.59 5.97 -2.20
CA GLY A 248 -15.85 4.54 -2.24
C GLY A 248 -17.35 4.24 -2.19
N LYS A 249 -18.07 4.80 -1.21
CA LYS A 249 -19.53 4.66 -1.07
C LYS A 249 -20.29 5.19 -2.27
N LYS A 250 -19.90 6.36 -2.80
CA LYS A 250 -20.52 6.91 -4.02
C LYS A 250 -20.46 5.93 -5.19
N ILE A 251 -19.33 5.27 -5.40
CA ILE A 251 -19.21 4.26 -6.48
C ILE A 251 -19.97 2.99 -6.13
N MET A 252 -20.01 2.58 -4.86
CA MET A 252 -20.84 1.45 -4.43
C MET A 252 -22.33 1.69 -4.70
N ASP A 253 -22.85 2.90 -4.46
CA ASP A 253 -24.23 3.28 -4.74
C ASP A 253 -24.55 3.18 -6.24
N VAL A 254 -23.60 3.59 -7.10
CA VAL A 254 -23.71 3.38 -8.55
C VAL A 254 -23.85 1.90 -8.88
N VAL A 255 -23.00 1.04 -8.30
CA VAL A 255 -23.10 -0.42 -8.51
C VAL A 255 -24.41 -0.99 -7.99
N TYR A 256 -24.88 -0.57 -6.81
CA TYR A 256 -26.17 -1.01 -6.27
C TYR A 256 -27.37 -0.62 -7.15
N SER A 257 -27.30 0.54 -7.82
CA SER A 257 -28.34 0.97 -8.74
C SER A 257 -28.41 0.17 -10.05
N MET A 258 -27.38 -0.65 -10.32
CA MET A 258 -27.28 -1.50 -11.51
C MET A 258 -27.69 -2.95 -11.26
N LYS A 259 -27.84 -3.35 -9.97
CA LYS A 259 -28.36 -4.66 -9.58
C LYS A 259 -29.87 -4.73 -9.75
#